data_7e8af208355038c87f5f9e8cd63d53a8
#
_entry.id   7e8af208355038c87f5f9e8cd63d53a8
#
_cell.length_a   1.000
_cell.length_b   1.000
_cell.length_c   1.000
_cell.angle_alpha   90.00
_cell.angle_beta   90.00
_cell.angle_gamma   90.00
#
_symmetry.space_group_name_H-M   'P 1'
#
loop_
_entity.id
_entity.type
_entity.pdbx_description
1 polymer ?
#
loop_
_entity_poly.entity_id
_entity_poly.type
_entity_poly.pdbx_seq_one_letter_code
_entity_poly.pdbx_strand_id
1 'polypeptide(L)'
;MNNSKAIQLTPEAVEAINALCDEGNLESHICHLGNAEDALQRAAYDDDSFSYMFRYAYELKQLRDEFMKLQEILGYEPDRS
;
A
#
# COMPACT_ATOMS: atom_id res chain seq x y z
N MET A 1 -23.55 -9.51 12.74
CA MET A 1 -23.34 -9.63 12.13
C MET A 1 -22.71 -9.95 11.55
N ASN A 2 -22.65 -10.38 11.26
CA ASN A 2 -22.20 -10.73 10.62
C ASN A 2 -21.66 -11.06 9.93
N ASN A 3 -21.43 -11.02 10.18
CA ASN A 3 -20.69 -11.39 9.36
C ASN A 3 -20.68 -12.57 8.62
N SER A 4 -21.46 -12.87 8.23
CA SER A 4 -21.81 -13.93 7.32
C SER A 4 -20.93 -14.01 6.11
N LYS A 5 -20.09 -13.06 5.93
CA LYS A 5 -19.18 -12.98 4.80
C LYS A 5 -17.74 -13.24 5.20
N ALA A 6 -17.56 -13.99 6.24
CA ALA A 6 -16.22 -14.36 6.65
C ALA A 6 -15.52 -15.09 5.51
N ILE A 7 -14.31 -14.67 5.21
CA ILE A 7 -13.51 -15.27 4.16
C ILE A 7 -12.96 -16.59 4.65
N GLN A 8 -13.13 -17.63 3.85
CA GLN A 8 -12.51 -18.91 4.15
C GLN A 8 -11.14 -18.94 3.50
N LEU A 9 -10.11 -19.08 4.31
CA LEU A 9 -8.75 -19.03 3.82
C LEU A 9 -8.27 -20.42 3.46
N THR A 10 -7.99 -20.61 2.17
CA THR A 10 -7.34 -21.84 1.71
C THR A 10 -5.86 -21.78 2.08
N PRO A 11 -5.16 -22.93 2.06
CA PRO A 11 -3.71 -22.90 2.30
C PRO A 11 -2.98 -21.98 1.35
N GLU A 12 -3.40 -21.92 0.09
CA GLU A 12 -2.79 -21.03 -0.89
C GLU A 12 -3.01 -19.56 -0.52
N ALA A 13 -4.21 -19.24 -0.05
CA ALA A 13 -4.50 -17.87 0.36
C ALA A 13 -3.68 -17.47 1.57
N VAL A 14 -3.55 -18.38 2.54
CA VAL A 14 -2.74 -18.11 3.73
C VAL A 14 -1.29 -17.87 3.34
N GLU A 15 -0.77 -18.67 2.43
CA GLU A 15 0.61 -18.53 1.98
C GLU A 15 0.80 -17.18 1.28
N ALA A 16 -0.16 -16.78 0.44
CA ALA A 16 -0.07 -15.51 -0.27
C ALA A 16 -0.13 -14.33 0.70
N ILE A 17 -1.00 -14.42 1.71
CA ILE A 17 -1.11 -13.37 2.71
C ILE A 17 0.18 -13.29 3.53
N ASN A 18 0.74 -14.44 3.91
CA ASN A 18 1.99 -14.46 4.64
C ASN A 18 3.13 -13.84 3.84
N ALA A 19 3.15 -14.10 2.53
CA ALA A 19 4.16 -13.50 1.67
C ALA A 19 3.97 -11.98 1.59
N LEU A 20 2.74 -11.53 1.45
CA LEU A 20 2.45 -10.10 1.40
C LEU A 20 2.86 -9.41 2.70
N CYS A 21 2.60 -10.06 3.82
CA CYS A 21 2.84 -9.48 5.14
C CYS A 21 4.26 -9.70 5.64
N ASP A 22 5.11 -10.37 4.85
CA ASP A 22 6.51 -10.48 5.19
C ASP A 22 7.13 -9.10 5.33
N GLU A 23 7.98 -8.92 6.34
CA GLU A 23 8.50 -7.61 6.66
C GLU A 23 9.17 -6.94 5.47
N GLY A 24 10.04 -7.67 4.78
CA GLY A 24 10.75 -7.10 3.62
C GLY A 24 9.83 -6.79 2.46
N ASN A 25 8.86 -7.67 2.19
CA ASN A 25 7.92 -7.45 1.10
C ASN A 25 7.02 -6.26 1.38
N LEU A 26 6.54 -6.15 2.62
CA LEU A 26 5.65 -5.07 2.99
C LEU A 26 6.37 -3.73 2.90
N GLU A 27 7.59 -3.67 3.38
CA GLU A 27 8.41 -2.46 3.28
C GLU A 27 8.64 -2.08 1.81
N SER A 28 8.90 -3.07 0.97
CA SER A 28 9.11 -2.84 -0.46
C SER A 28 7.87 -2.25 -1.12
N HIS A 29 6.69 -2.79 -0.80
CA HIS A 29 5.45 -2.27 -1.37
C HIS A 29 5.20 -0.83 -0.93
N ILE A 30 5.46 -0.53 0.33
CA ILE A 30 5.30 0.84 0.83
C ILE A 30 6.22 1.79 0.09
N CYS A 31 7.46 1.38 -0.12
CA CYS A 31 8.43 2.20 -0.84
C CYS A 31 7.99 2.44 -2.29
N HIS A 32 7.55 1.39 -2.95
CA HIS A 32 7.11 1.50 -4.35
C HIS A 32 5.90 2.40 -4.49
N LEU A 33 4.95 2.28 -3.56
CA LEU A 33 3.76 3.14 -3.59
C LEU A 33 4.13 4.60 -3.36
N GLY A 34 5.07 4.87 -2.46
CA GLY A 34 5.54 6.22 -2.24
C GLY A 34 6.21 6.81 -3.47
N ASN A 35 7.03 6.00 -4.14
CA ASN A 35 7.69 6.45 -5.36
C ASN A 35 6.70 6.72 -6.47
N ALA A 36 5.68 5.88 -6.60
CA ALA A 36 4.65 6.08 -7.62
C ALA A 36 3.84 7.34 -7.33
N GLU A 37 3.51 7.56 -6.07
CA GLU A 37 2.79 8.76 -5.66
C GLU A 37 3.58 10.00 -6.03
N ASP A 38 4.87 10.01 -5.72
CA ASP A 38 5.74 11.14 -6.01
C ASP A 38 5.82 11.40 -7.51
N ALA A 39 5.94 10.35 -8.32
CA ALA A 39 6.02 10.49 -9.77
C ALA A 39 4.74 11.10 -10.34
N LEU A 40 3.59 10.67 -9.83
CA LEU A 40 2.32 11.21 -10.29
C LEU A 40 2.17 12.68 -9.90
N GLN A 41 2.60 13.04 -8.70
CA GLN A 41 2.52 14.43 -8.26
C GLN A 41 3.42 15.32 -9.12
N ARG A 42 4.61 14.85 -9.44
CA ARG A 42 5.52 15.62 -10.28
C ARG A 42 4.94 15.84 -11.67
N ALA A 43 4.35 14.81 -12.26
CA ALA A 43 3.72 14.96 -13.57
C ALA A 43 2.60 15.99 -13.52
N ALA A 44 1.81 15.96 -12.44
CA ALA A 44 0.71 16.90 -12.30
C ALA A 44 1.19 18.34 -12.14
N TYR A 45 2.30 18.53 -11.43
CA TYR A 45 2.87 19.88 -11.27
C TYR A 45 3.50 20.38 -12.56
N ASP A 46 4.09 19.48 -13.34
CA ASP A 46 4.81 19.88 -14.53
C ASP A 46 3.87 20.30 -15.66
N ASP A 47 2.65 19.78 -15.69
CA ASP A 47 1.74 20.04 -16.79
C ASP A 47 0.30 19.98 -16.28
N ASP A 48 -0.40 21.13 -16.42
CA ASP A 48 -1.78 21.23 -15.95
C ASP A 48 -2.71 20.22 -16.59
N SER A 49 -2.39 19.76 -17.82
CA SER A 49 -3.24 18.78 -18.46
C SER A 49 -3.22 17.44 -17.73
N PHE A 50 -2.24 17.22 -16.83
CA PHE A 50 -2.17 16.01 -16.03
C PHE A 50 -2.60 16.24 -14.59
N SER A 51 -3.31 17.32 -14.33
CA SER A 51 -3.73 17.62 -12.95
C SER A 51 -4.59 16.51 -12.35
N TYR A 52 -5.27 15.71 -13.18
CA TYR A 52 -6.05 14.59 -12.68
C TYR A 52 -5.19 13.54 -11.97
N MET A 53 -3.89 13.58 -12.17
CA MET A 53 -2.99 12.63 -11.52
C MET A 53 -2.84 12.87 -10.03
N PHE A 54 -3.22 14.08 -9.55
CA PHE A 54 -3.27 14.32 -8.10
C PHE A 54 -4.24 13.37 -7.43
N ARG A 55 -5.35 13.07 -8.10
CA ARG A 55 -6.33 12.15 -7.55
C ARG A 55 -5.75 10.74 -7.42
N TYR A 56 -5.04 10.29 -8.45
CA TYR A 56 -4.42 8.96 -8.40
C TYR A 56 -3.33 8.91 -7.35
N ALA A 57 -2.56 9.98 -7.20
CA ALA A 57 -1.54 10.05 -6.16
C ALA A 57 -2.18 9.94 -4.78
N TYR A 58 -3.32 10.59 -4.59
CA TYR A 58 -4.03 10.51 -3.33
C TYR A 58 -4.51 9.09 -3.04
N GLU A 59 -4.99 8.39 -4.07
CA GLU A 59 -5.44 7.02 -3.91
C GLU A 59 -4.28 6.09 -3.54
N LEU A 60 -3.12 6.32 -4.15
CA LEU A 60 -1.93 5.54 -3.81
C LEU A 60 -1.47 5.83 -2.38
N LYS A 61 -1.58 7.08 -1.96
CA LYS A 61 -1.24 7.44 -0.59
C LYS A 61 -2.13 6.70 0.40
N GLN A 62 -3.43 6.60 0.12
CA GLN A 62 -4.34 5.88 0.99
C GLN A 62 -3.96 4.42 1.09
N LEU A 63 -3.63 3.80 -0.04
CA LEU A 63 -3.21 2.40 -0.03
C LEU A 63 -1.91 2.22 0.73
N ARG A 64 -0.95 3.12 0.53
CA ARG A 64 0.30 3.06 1.27
C ARG A 64 0.05 3.17 2.77
N ASP A 65 -0.84 4.06 3.17
CA ASP A 65 -1.16 4.24 4.59
C ASP A 65 -1.76 2.95 5.18
N GLU A 66 -2.55 2.20 4.40
CA GLU A 66 -3.09 0.93 4.86
C GLU A 66 -1.98 -0.09 5.09
N PHE A 67 -1.01 -0.15 4.18
CA PHE A 67 0.13 -1.04 4.37
C PHE A 67 0.98 -0.62 5.57
N MET A 68 1.15 0.68 5.79
CA MET A 68 1.90 1.15 6.95
C MET A 68 1.19 0.80 8.25
N LYS A 69 -0.14 0.87 8.24
CA LYS A 69 -0.93 0.47 9.39
C LYS A 69 -0.74 -1.02 9.66
N LEU A 70 -0.70 -1.83 8.60
CA LEU A 70 -0.47 -3.25 8.74
C LEU A 70 0.91 -3.53 9.33
N GLN A 71 1.94 -2.80 8.91
CA GLN A 71 3.27 -2.90 9.52
C GLN A 71 3.20 -2.68 11.02
N GLU A 72 2.47 -1.65 11.42
CA GLU A 72 2.35 -1.31 12.82
C GLU A 72 1.66 -2.42 13.61
N ILE A 73 0.57 -2.94 13.06
CA ILE A 73 -0.18 -4.02 13.70
C ILE A 73 0.69 -5.26 13.86
N LEU A 74 1.51 -5.55 12.86
CA LEU A 74 2.39 -6.73 12.89
C LEU A 74 3.64 -6.52 13.73
N GLY A 75 3.87 -5.31 14.22
CA GLY A 75 5.01 -5.03 15.06
C GLY A 75 6.31 -4.80 14.32
N TYR A 76 6.26 -4.59 13.01
CA TYR A 76 7.45 -4.29 12.24
C TYR A 76 7.86 -2.84 12.43
N GLU A 77 9.16 -2.61 12.42
CA GLU A 77 9.67 -1.25 12.52
C GLU A 77 9.86 -0.66 11.14
N PRO A 78 9.33 0.55 10.89
CA PRO A 78 9.56 1.20 9.60
C PRO A 78 11.03 1.47 9.36
N ASP A 79 11.42 1.41 8.10
CA ASP A 79 12.77 1.79 7.71
C ASP A 79 12.96 3.28 7.91
N ARG A 80 14.03 3.63 8.60
CA ARG A 80 14.29 5.02 8.93
C ARG A 80 15.50 5.61 8.24
N SER A 81 16.09 4.85 7.37
CA SER A 81 17.31 5.30 6.70
C SER A 81 17.05 6.38 5.65
#